data_50a153a6bbef3ecdad10bb098f9c7566
#
_entry.id   50a153a6bbef3ecdad10bb098f9c7566
#
_cell.length_a   1.000
_cell.length_b   1.000
_cell.length_c   1.000
_cell.angle_alpha   90.00
_cell.angle_beta   90.00
_cell.angle_gamma   90.00
#
_symmetry.space_group_name_H-M   'P 1'
#
loop_
_entity.id
_entity.type
_entity.pdbx_description
1 polymer ?
#
loop_
_entity_poly.entity_id
_entity_poly.type
_entity_poly.pdbx_seq_one_letter_code
_entity_poly.pdbx_strand_id
1 'polypeptide(L)'
;MMAKLTEAYQRMSQRERIMTLAVAGILFLLINLFIWRWLSGTISTSRRELASRKATRSEQTVYMKERDLWARRDQWVQKTQPTLKGAEEASNLLDQLKQIAGKYNILIENPAIGSGETTPNHEAVFASIETSSHWPELVHFLYDVQQPDAFVVFESVNLVIDSNDATMMRGKFKIARWFAPGNRKKD
;
A
#
# COMPACT_ATOMS: atom_id res chain seq x y z
N MET A 1 -1.13 30.48 -63.48
CA MET A 1 -2.27 30.77 -62.61
C MET A 1 -2.19 32.20 -62.02
N MET A 2 -1.04 32.69 -61.64
CA MET A 2 -0.80 34.03 -61.08
C MET A 2 -1.14 35.19 -62.02
N ALA A 3 -0.82 35.07 -63.35
CA ALA A 3 -1.06 36.11 -64.33
C ALA A 3 -2.56 36.46 -64.54
N LYS A 4 -3.49 35.47 -64.41
CA LYS A 4 -4.93 35.71 -64.49
C LYS A 4 -5.53 36.43 -63.29
N LEU A 5 -4.88 36.28 -62.12
CA LEU A 5 -5.28 36.97 -60.88
C LEU A 5 -4.89 38.44 -60.91
N THR A 6 -3.72 38.76 -61.49
CA THR A 6 -3.26 40.15 -61.63
C THR A 6 -4.06 40.96 -62.64
N GLU A 7 -4.50 40.36 -63.75
CA GLU A 7 -5.37 41.01 -64.73
C GLU A 7 -6.78 41.26 -64.16
N ALA A 8 -7.34 40.33 -63.39
CA ALA A 8 -8.64 40.52 -62.71
C ALA A 8 -8.57 41.65 -61.68
N TYR A 9 -7.46 41.75 -60.95
CA TYR A 9 -7.24 42.81 -59.94
C TYR A 9 -7.12 44.20 -60.55
N GLN A 10 -6.56 44.32 -61.77
CA GLN A 10 -6.42 45.63 -62.47
C GLN A 10 -7.76 46.18 -63.03
N ARG A 11 -8.73 45.33 -63.29
CA ARG A 11 -10.04 45.71 -63.80
C ARG A 11 -11.07 46.10 -62.74
N MET A 12 -10.74 45.88 -61.46
CA MET A 12 -11.59 46.16 -60.31
C MET A 12 -11.64 47.65 -59.97
N SER A 13 -12.83 48.13 -59.56
CA SER A 13 -13.00 49.47 -59.01
C SER A 13 -12.29 49.64 -57.67
N GLN A 14 -11.97 50.88 -57.27
CA GLN A 14 -11.27 51.15 -56.02
C GLN A 14 -12.03 50.53 -54.80
N ARG A 15 -13.34 50.52 -54.79
CA ARG A 15 -14.19 49.95 -53.73
C ARG A 15 -14.06 48.42 -53.67
N GLU A 16 -14.04 47.75 -54.77
CA GLU A 16 -13.86 46.32 -54.88
C GLU A 16 -12.47 45.86 -54.43
N ARG A 17 -11.44 46.61 -54.72
CA ARG A 17 -10.05 46.35 -54.23
C ARG A 17 -9.96 46.39 -52.71
N ILE A 18 -10.60 47.43 -52.10
CA ILE A 18 -10.61 47.57 -50.63
C ILE A 18 -11.39 46.38 -50.03
N MET A 19 -12.53 45.99 -50.58
CA MET A 19 -13.28 44.83 -50.06
C MET A 19 -12.51 43.53 -50.21
N THR A 20 -11.87 43.29 -51.33
CA THR A 20 -11.08 42.07 -51.55
C THR A 20 -9.85 42.00 -50.60
N LEU A 21 -9.22 43.14 -50.35
CA LEU A 21 -8.10 43.24 -49.38
C LEU A 21 -8.58 43.02 -47.93
N ALA A 22 -9.76 43.56 -47.59
CA ALA A 22 -10.36 43.34 -46.28
C ALA A 22 -10.73 41.84 -46.04
N VAL A 23 -11.33 41.21 -47.04
CA VAL A 23 -11.69 39.77 -46.98
C VAL A 23 -10.40 38.92 -46.89
N ALA A 24 -9.40 39.21 -47.67
CA ALA A 24 -8.11 38.52 -47.64
C ALA A 24 -7.41 38.69 -46.27
N GLY A 25 -7.47 39.88 -45.68
CA GLY A 25 -6.94 40.16 -44.34
C GLY A 25 -7.67 39.38 -43.23
N ILE A 26 -9.01 39.33 -43.32
CA ILE A 26 -9.80 38.54 -42.37
C ILE A 26 -9.46 37.04 -42.50
N LEU A 27 -9.38 36.53 -43.73
CA LEU A 27 -9.05 35.13 -43.98
C LEU A 27 -7.65 34.78 -43.46
N PHE A 28 -6.68 35.68 -43.66
CA PHE A 28 -5.32 35.53 -43.15
C PHE A 28 -5.30 35.49 -41.60
N LEU A 29 -6.08 36.36 -40.95
CA LEU A 29 -6.20 36.35 -39.49
C LEU A 29 -6.84 35.06 -38.97
N LEU A 30 -7.89 34.57 -39.63
CA LEU A 30 -8.55 33.32 -39.24
C LEU A 30 -7.61 32.12 -39.37
N ILE A 31 -6.83 32.05 -40.46
CA ILE A 31 -5.83 30.99 -40.66
C ILE A 31 -4.74 31.04 -39.57
N ASN A 32 -4.23 32.25 -39.28
CA ASN A 32 -3.25 32.41 -38.20
C ASN A 32 -3.79 32.00 -36.83
N LEU A 33 -5.01 32.40 -36.48
CA LEU A 33 -5.69 31.98 -35.25
C LEU A 33 -5.89 30.46 -35.18
N PHE A 34 -6.26 29.85 -36.30
CA PHE A 34 -6.43 28.41 -36.39
C PHE A 34 -5.10 27.66 -36.17
N ILE A 35 -4.02 28.10 -36.81
CA ILE A 35 -2.69 27.52 -36.66
C ILE A 35 -2.20 27.67 -35.20
N TRP A 36 -2.40 28.84 -34.60
CA TRP A 36 -1.98 29.11 -33.22
C TRP A 36 -2.73 28.23 -32.21
N ARG A 37 -4.06 28.08 -32.42
CA ARG A 37 -4.90 27.20 -31.59
C ARG A 37 -4.50 25.73 -31.71
N TRP A 38 -4.22 25.29 -32.95
CA TRP A 38 -3.77 23.91 -33.20
C TRP A 38 -2.42 23.61 -32.58
N LEU A 39 -1.46 24.51 -32.73
CA LEU A 39 -0.10 24.39 -32.18
C LEU A 39 -0.10 24.42 -30.66
N SER A 40 -0.88 25.29 -30.03
CA SER A 40 -1.01 25.41 -28.59
C SER A 40 -1.65 24.17 -27.96
N GLY A 41 -2.61 23.53 -28.63
CA GLY A 41 -3.22 22.29 -28.20
C GLY A 41 -2.24 21.12 -28.14
N THR A 42 -1.40 20.97 -29.16
CA THR A 42 -0.42 19.89 -29.25
C THR A 42 0.70 20.00 -28.20
N ILE A 43 1.14 21.21 -27.89
CA ILE A 43 2.18 21.46 -26.87
C ILE A 43 1.67 21.14 -25.47
N SER A 44 0.41 21.44 -25.17
CA SER A 44 -0.17 21.21 -23.85
C SER A 44 -0.38 19.71 -23.55
N THR A 45 -0.77 18.92 -24.53
CA THR A 45 -0.91 17.46 -24.42
C THR A 45 0.44 16.78 -24.21
N SER A 46 1.46 17.18 -24.97
CA SER A 46 2.82 16.63 -24.82
C SER A 46 3.44 16.94 -23.45
N ARG A 47 3.19 18.14 -22.90
CA ARG A 47 3.66 18.50 -21.54
C ARG A 47 2.96 17.69 -20.45
N ARG A 48 1.65 17.44 -20.57
CA ARG A 48 0.91 16.59 -19.61
C ARG A 48 1.38 15.15 -19.67
N GLU A 49 1.62 14.62 -20.84
CA GLU A 49 2.15 13.27 -21.01
C GLU A 49 3.57 13.11 -20.45
N LEU A 50 4.43 14.10 -20.64
CA LEU A 50 5.77 14.13 -20.05
C LEU A 50 5.74 14.23 -18.53
N ALA A 51 4.81 15.00 -17.96
CA ALA A 51 4.62 15.10 -16.52
C ALA A 51 4.12 13.79 -15.91
N SER A 52 3.13 13.13 -16.56
CA SER A 52 2.63 11.83 -16.11
C SER A 52 3.72 10.74 -16.17
N ARG A 53 4.48 10.68 -17.26
CA ARG A 53 5.60 9.73 -17.39
C ARG A 53 6.72 9.98 -16.36
N LYS A 54 6.99 11.25 -16.01
CA LYS A 54 7.94 11.58 -14.93
C LYS A 54 7.43 11.16 -13.57
N ALA A 55 6.14 11.35 -13.28
CA ALA A 55 5.53 10.91 -12.02
C ALA A 55 5.62 9.37 -11.89
N THR A 56 5.22 8.63 -12.92
CA THR A 56 5.32 7.16 -12.93
C THR A 56 6.78 6.69 -12.77
N ARG A 57 7.74 7.34 -13.43
CA ARG A 57 9.16 7.01 -13.24
C ARG A 57 9.66 7.30 -11.83
N SER A 58 9.21 8.39 -11.19
CA SER A 58 9.61 8.68 -9.81
C SER A 58 9.09 7.64 -8.84
N GLU A 59 7.85 7.18 -8.99
CA GLU A 59 7.31 6.06 -8.23
C GLU A 59 8.12 4.77 -8.45
N GLN A 60 8.36 4.40 -9.70
CA GLN A 60 9.16 3.21 -10.01
C GLN A 60 10.58 3.27 -9.43
N THR A 61 11.18 4.46 -9.36
CA THR A 61 12.52 4.64 -8.80
C THR A 61 12.53 4.41 -7.29
N VAL A 62 11.45 4.74 -6.57
CA VAL A 62 11.29 4.43 -5.13
C VAL A 62 11.27 2.91 -4.94
N TYR A 63 10.44 2.19 -5.68
CA TYR A 63 10.39 0.72 -5.62
C TYR A 63 11.73 0.06 -5.96
N MET A 64 12.46 0.57 -6.94
CA MET A 64 13.79 0.05 -7.29
C MET A 64 14.82 0.28 -6.19
N LYS A 65 14.79 1.43 -5.50
CA LYS A 65 15.68 1.72 -4.37
C LYS A 65 15.39 0.85 -3.14
N GLU A 66 14.12 0.51 -2.94
CA GLU A 66 13.70 -0.35 -1.84
C GLU A 66 13.90 -1.84 -2.10
N ARG A 67 14.13 -2.25 -3.36
CA ARG A 67 14.29 -3.66 -3.75
C ARG A 67 15.33 -4.39 -2.92
N ASP A 68 16.48 -3.77 -2.68
CA ASP A 68 17.56 -4.37 -1.90
C ASP A 68 17.20 -4.51 -0.41
N LEU A 69 16.39 -3.58 0.10
CA LEU A 69 15.85 -3.64 1.45
C LEU A 69 14.86 -4.82 1.59
N TRP A 70 13.95 -4.97 0.62
CA TRP A 70 12.99 -6.07 0.61
C TRP A 70 13.66 -7.42 0.41
N ALA A 71 14.66 -7.51 -0.46
CA ALA A 71 15.43 -8.74 -0.64
C ALA A 71 16.17 -9.16 0.64
N ARG A 72 16.76 -8.22 1.38
CA ARG A 72 17.39 -8.52 2.68
C ARG A 72 16.39 -8.96 3.73
N ARG A 73 15.20 -8.33 3.78
CA ARG A 73 14.12 -8.73 4.69
C ARG A 73 13.61 -10.13 4.37
N ASP A 74 13.42 -10.43 3.10
CA ASP A 74 12.98 -11.76 2.66
C ASP A 74 14.02 -12.83 3.02
N GLN A 75 15.30 -12.58 2.76
CA GLN A 75 16.39 -13.46 3.18
C GLN A 75 16.44 -13.66 4.69
N TRP A 76 16.18 -12.61 5.47
CA TRP A 76 16.12 -12.72 6.93
C TRP A 76 14.95 -13.59 7.37
N VAL A 77 13.75 -13.36 6.84
CA VAL A 77 12.57 -14.21 7.11
C VAL A 77 12.85 -15.67 6.75
N GLN A 78 13.40 -15.92 5.57
CA GLN A 78 13.72 -17.28 5.12
C GLN A 78 14.72 -18.01 6.04
N LYS A 79 15.66 -17.30 6.62
CA LYS A 79 16.67 -17.88 7.52
C LYS A 79 16.19 -18.04 8.96
N THR A 80 15.31 -17.14 9.42
CA THR A 80 14.95 -17.02 10.84
C THR A 80 13.60 -17.64 11.15
N GLN A 81 12.69 -17.68 10.17
CA GLN A 81 11.35 -18.21 10.37
C GLN A 81 11.40 -19.71 10.71
N PRO A 82 10.83 -20.14 11.84
CA PRO A 82 10.83 -21.54 12.24
C PRO A 82 9.96 -22.38 11.30
N THR A 83 10.24 -23.66 11.20
CA THR A 83 9.38 -24.64 10.52
C THR A 83 8.40 -25.25 11.50
N LEU A 84 7.16 -25.48 11.07
CA LEU A 84 6.16 -26.16 11.89
C LEU A 84 6.56 -27.62 12.07
N LYS A 85 6.80 -28.02 13.34
CA LYS A 85 7.23 -29.40 13.67
C LYS A 85 6.05 -30.33 13.94
N GLY A 86 4.88 -29.77 14.26
CA GLY A 86 3.67 -30.54 14.52
C GLY A 86 2.63 -29.80 15.36
N ALA A 87 1.56 -30.47 15.73
CA ALA A 87 0.46 -29.91 16.53
C ALA A 87 0.91 -29.46 17.94
N GLU A 88 2.05 -29.94 18.44
CA GLU A 88 2.62 -29.59 19.74
C GLU A 88 3.01 -28.10 19.84
N GLU A 89 3.26 -27.45 18.71
CA GLU A 89 3.65 -26.03 18.69
C GLU A 89 2.54 -25.10 19.22
N ALA A 90 1.27 -25.49 19.09
CA ALA A 90 0.16 -24.73 19.68
C ALA A 90 0.16 -24.84 21.23
N SER A 91 0.50 -26.02 21.76
CA SER A 91 0.65 -26.21 23.20
C SER A 91 1.86 -25.44 23.72
N ASN A 92 2.99 -25.50 23.02
CA ASN A 92 4.19 -24.75 23.38
C ASN A 92 3.93 -23.24 23.41
N LEU A 93 3.15 -22.72 22.45
CA LEU A 93 2.74 -21.31 22.43
C LEU A 93 1.92 -20.98 23.69
N LEU A 94 0.92 -21.79 24.02
CA LEU A 94 0.08 -21.58 25.20
C LEU A 94 0.91 -21.62 26.50
N ASP A 95 1.84 -22.57 26.64
CA ASP A 95 2.67 -22.68 27.82
C ASP A 95 3.63 -21.48 27.97
N GLN A 96 4.15 -20.96 26.86
CA GLN A 96 4.92 -19.73 26.85
C GLN A 96 4.07 -18.53 27.30
N LEU A 97 2.82 -18.42 26.83
CA LEU A 97 1.90 -17.37 27.27
C LEU A 97 1.60 -17.47 28.76
N LYS A 98 1.37 -18.67 29.29
CA LYS A 98 1.16 -18.89 30.73
C LYS A 98 2.40 -18.48 31.54
N GLN A 99 3.60 -18.81 31.07
CA GLN A 99 4.83 -18.44 31.72
C GLN A 99 5.02 -16.92 31.79
N ILE A 100 4.74 -16.21 30.69
CA ILE A 100 4.82 -14.75 30.65
C ILE A 100 3.73 -14.12 31.54
N ALA A 101 2.49 -14.62 31.49
CA ALA A 101 1.39 -14.16 32.34
C ALA A 101 1.71 -14.33 33.82
N GLY A 102 2.36 -15.45 34.19
CA GLY A 102 2.79 -15.73 35.57
C GLY A 102 3.79 -14.71 36.11
N LYS A 103 4.66 -14.11 35.29
CA LYS A 103 5.59 -13.05 35.70
C LYS A 103 4.85 -11.79 36.20
N TYR A 104 3.66 -11.54 35.69
CA TYR A 104 2.87 -10.34 35.97
C TYR A 104 1.64 -10.63 36.80
N ASN A 105 1.54 -11.85 37.38
CA ASN A 105 0.38 -12.31 38.15
C ASN A 105 -0.94 -12.21 37.40
N ILE A 106 -0.91 -12.40 36.08
CA ILE A 106 -2.11 -12.40 35.24
C ILE A 106 -2.67 -13.82 35.16
N LEU A 107 -3.94 -13.95 35.53
CA LEU A 107 -4.66 -15.21 35.39
C LEU A 107 -5.13 -15.38 33.93
N ILE A 108 -4.79 -16.52 33.34
CA ILE A 108 -5.33 -16.91 32.02
C ILE A 108 -6.58 -17.76 32.25
N GLU A 109 -7.65 -17.32 31.65
CA GLU A 109 -8.96 -17.99 31.64
C GLU A 109 -9.28 -18.52 30.25
N ASN A 110 -10.08 -19.58 30.19
CA ASN A 110 -10.63 -20.16 28.95
C ASN A 110 -9.57 -20.37 27.83
N PRO A 111 -8.41 -21.00 28.11
CA PRO A 111 -7.42 -21.20 27.07
C PRO A 111 -7.94 -22.19 26.00
N ALA A 112 -7.82 -21.81 24.73
CA ALA A 112 -8.10 -22.66 23.59
C ALA A 112 -6.92 -22.59 22.61
N ILE A 113 -6.56 -23.73 22.02
CA ILE A 113 -5.49 -23.85 21.03
C ILE A 113 -6.02 -24.47 19.73
N GLY A 114 -5.36 -24.18 18.63
CA GLY A 114 -5.73 -24.78 17.33
C GLY A 114 -4.73 -24.45 16.24
N SER A 115 -4.97 -25.06 15.10
CA SER A 115 -4.26 -24.73 13.87
C SER A 115 -4.89 -23.50 13.24
N GLY A 116 -4.08 -22.56 12.84
CA GLY A 116 -4.49 -21.38 12.10
C GLY A 116 -4.68 -21.66 10.61
N GLU A 117 -4.92 -20.59 9.87
CA GLU A 117 -5.06 -20.67 8.43
C GLU A 117 -3.72 -20.98 7.77
N THR A 118 -3.69 -21.97 6.88
CA THR A 118 -2.53 -22.27 6.04
C THR A 118 -2.60 -21.43 4.79
N THR A 119 -1.64 -20.55 4.60
CA THR A 119 -1.51 -19.71 3.41
C THR A 119 -0.29 -20.14 2.59
N PRO A 120 -0.16 -19.69 1.33
CA PRO A 120 1.05 -19.96 0.54
C PRO A 120 2.33 -19.41 1.16
N ASN A 121 2.22 -18.42 2.05
CA ASN A 121 3.36 -17.70 2.61
C ASN A 121 3.72 -18.14 4.03
N HIS A 122 2.78 -18.71 4.79
CA HIS A 122 3.02 -19.18 6.17
C HIS A 122 1.97 -20.19 6.60
N GLU A 123 2.35 -21.01 7.56
CA GLU A 123 1.46 -21.83 8.38
C GLU A 123 1.37 -21.19 9.77
N ALA A 124 0.20 -21.25 10.39
CA ALA A 124 0.00 -20.67 11.71
C ALA A 124 -0.58 -21.68 12.70
N VAL A 125 -0.18 -21.54 13.96
CA VAL A 125 -0.91 -22.10 15.09
C VAL A 125 -1.38 -20.95 15.97
N PHE A 126 -2.49 -21.11 16.67
CA PHE A 126 -2.99 -20.08 17.54
C PHE A 126 -3.33 -20.58 18.94
N ALA A 127 -3.25 -19.65 19.89
CA ALA A 127 -3.80 -19.78 21.23
C ALA A 127 -4.76 -18.61 21.47
N SER A 128 -5.95 -18.93 21.93
CA SER A 128 -6.94 -17.94 22.39
C SER A 128 -6.95 -17.97 23.92
N ILE A 129 -6.88 -16.83 24.55
CA ILE A 129 -6.88 -16.67 25.99
C ILE A 129 -7.77 -15.50 26.40
N GLU A 130 -8.35 -15.60 27.59
CA GLU A 130 -8.99 -14.49 28.29
C GLU A 130 -8.15 -14.16 29.52
N THR A 131 -8.04 -12.87 29.85
CA THR A 131 -7.27 -12.40 31.00
C THR A 131 -8.05 -11.36 31.78
N SER A 132 -7.80 -11.29 33.08
CA SER A 132 -8.26 -10.22 33.96
C SER A 132 -7.09 -9.68 34.76
N SER A 133 -6.77 -8.39 34.61
CA SER A 133 -5.61 -7.79 35.27
C SER A 133 -5.72 -6.27 35.28
N HIS A 134 -4.87 -5.58 36.05
CA HIS A 134 -4.71 -4.15 35.96
C HIS A 134 -4.00 -3.74 34.66
N TRP A 135 -4.21 -2.52 34.24
CA TRP A 135 -3.67 -2.02 32.97
C TRP A 135 -2.13 -2.09 32.85
N PRO A 136 -1.33 -1.68 33.85
CA PRO A 136 0.13 -1.75 33.75
C PRO A 136 0.67 -3.15 33.50
N GLU A 137 0.18 -4.14 34.26
CA GLU A 137 0.58 -5.55 34.14
C GLU A 137 0.19 -6.11 32.78
N LEU A 138 -1.00 -5.75 32.29
CA LEU A 138 -1.45 -6.14 30.96
C LEU A 138 -0.55 -5.61 29.85
N VAL A 139 -0.14 -4.35 29.94
CA VAL A 139 0.77 -3.73 28.96
C VAL A 139 2.14 -4.44 28.94
N HIS A 140 2.70 -4.76 30.11
CA HIS A 140 3.95 -5.50 30.20
C HIS A 140 3.82 -6.92 29.61
N PHE A 141 2.72 -7.59 29.89
CA PHE A 141 2.41 -8.90 29.30
C PHE A 141 2.36 -8.81 27.76
N LEU A 142 1.61 -7.85 27.20
CA LEU A 142 1.49 -7.69 25.75
C LEU A 142 2.84 -7.39 25.09
N TYR A 143 3.67 -6.57 25.76
CA TYR A 143 5.02 -6.26 25.28
C TYR A 143 5.93 -7.49 25.27
N ASP A 144 5.94 -8.29 26.33
CA ASP A 144 6.77 -9.50 26.41
C ASP A 144 6.30 -10.60 25.46
N VAL A 145 5.01 -10.67 25.16
CA VAL A 145 4.47 -11.64 24.20
C VAL A 145 4.83 -11.26 22.75
N GLN A 146 4.79 -9.98 22.43
CA GLN A 146 5.09 -9.48 21.08
C GLN A 146 6.60 -9.35 20.85
N GLN A 147 7.28 -10.50 20.69
CA GLN A 147 8.70 -10.50 20.33
C GLN A 147 8.84 -10.71 18.81
N PRO A 148 9.47 -9.78 18.07
CA PRO A 148 9.63 -9.89 16.63
C PRO A 148 10.32 -11.18 16.18
N ASP A 149 11.31 -11.62 16.95
CA ASP A 149 12.09 -12.82 16.62
C ASP A 149 11.34 -14.13 16.88
N ALA A 150 10.25 -14.07 17.64
CA ALA A 150 9.41 -15.25 17.93
C ALA A 150 8.33 -15.51 16.89
N PHE A 151 8.16 -14.64 15.91
CA PHE A 151 7.08 -14.67 14.89
C PHE A 151 5.68 -14.77 15.51
N VAL A 152 5.50 -14.22 16.71
CA VAL A 152 4.22 -14.19 17.41
C VAL A 152 3.49 -12.91 17.07
N VAL A 153 2.21 -13.03 16.65
CA VAL A 153 1.35 -11.92 16.26
C VAL A 153 0.01 -12.00 16.99
N PHE A 154 -0.57 -10.83 17.24
CA PHE A 154 -1.95 -10.75 17.72
C PHE A 154 -2.90 -10.70 16.53
N GLU A 155 -3.67 -11.75 16.31
CA GLU A 155 -4.73 -11.78 15.28
C GLU A 155 -5.98 -11.01 15.71
N SER A 156 -6.30 -11.09 17.00
CA SER A 156 -7.44 -10.37 17.57
C SER A 156 -7.14 -9.94 19.00
N VAL A 157 -7.50 -8.69 19.30
CA VAL A 157 -7.39 -8.10 20.65
C VAL A 157 -8.70 -7.41 20.95
N ASN A 158 -9.36 -7.83 22.02
CA ASN A 158 -10.56 -7.17 22.55
C ASN A 158 -10.30 -6.84 24.02
N LEU A 159 -10.33 -5.56 24.36
CA LEU A 159 -10.10 -5.04 25.71
C LEU A 159 -11.32 -4.29 26.18
N VAL A 160 -11.79 -4.63 27.36
CA VAL A 160 -12.92 -3.95 28.02
C VAL A 160 -12.58 -3.73 29.49
N ILE A 161 -13.10 -2.65 30.04
CA ILE A 161 -13.04 -2.41 31.48
C ILE A 161 -13.98 -3.41 32.18
N ASP A 162 -13.54 -4.01 33.26
CA ASP A 162 -14.40 -4.92 34.03
C ASP A 162 -15.61 -4.16 34.57
N SER A 163 -16.79 -4.73 34.42
CA SER A 163 -18.04 -4.10 34.87
C SER A 163 -18.17 -4.01 36.38
N ASN A 164 -17.45 -4.83 37.12
CA ASN A 164 -17.52 -4.90 38.58
C ASN A 164 -16.39 -4.10 39.25
N ASP A 165 -15.26 -3.93 38.55
CA ASP A 165 -14.09 -3.19 39.04
C ASP A 165 -13.45 -2.38 37.92
N ALA A 166 -13.65 -1.07 37.93
CA ALA A 166 -13.13 -0.13 36.94
C ALA A 166 -11.59 -0.05 36.91
N THR A 167 -10.89 -0.61 37.90
CA THR A 167 -9.41 -0.69 37.91
C THR A 167 -8.89 -1.91 37.16
N MET A 168 -9.78 -2.84 36.84
CA MET A 168 -9.44 -4.10 36.15
C MET A 168 -9.84 -4.04 34.67
N MET A 169 -9.00 -4.64 33.85
CA MET A 169 -9.23 -4.80 32.41
C MET A 169 -9.45 -6.28 32.11
N ARG A 170 -10.49 -6.58 31.33
CA ARG A 170 -10.66 -7.87 30.70
C ARG A 170 -10.14 -7.85 29.29
N GLY A 171 -9.25 -8.78 28.97
CA GLY A 171 -8.70 -8.96 27.63
C GLY A 171 -9.09 -10.30 27.05
N LYS A 172 -9.55 -10.30 25.78
CA LYS A 172 -9.66 -11.52 24.97
C LYS A 172 -8.66 -11.41 23.83
N PHE A 173 -7.75 -12.37 23.75
CA PHE A 173 -6.67 -12.37 22.80
C PHE A 173 -6.69 -13.64 21.95
N LYS A 174 -6.51 -13.48 20.65
CA LYS A 174 -6.14 -14.56 19.74
C LYS A 174 -4.73 -14.28 19.26
N ILE A 175 -3.79 -15.10 19.69
CA ILE A 175 -2.37 -14.95 19.44
C ILE A 175 -1.94 -16.11 18.56
N ALA A 176 -1.27 -15.80 17.44
CA ALA A 176 -0.76 -16.80 16.52
C ALA A 176 0.75 -16.75 16.44
N ARG A 177 1.37 -17.91 16.21
CA ARG A 177 2.77 -18.03 15.80
C ARG A 177 2.82 -18.47 14.34
N TRP A 178 3.60 -17.75 13.54
CA TRP A 178 3.76 -18.02 12.12
C TRP A 178 5.01 -18.85 11.85
N PHE A 179 4.85 -19.86 11.03
CA PHE A 179 5.88 -20.79 10.61
C PHE A 179 6.10 -20.71 9.11
N ALA A 180 7.28 -21.15 8.65
CA ALA A 180 7.55 -21.28 7.24
C ALA A 180 6.56 -22.28 6.60
N PRO A 181 6.07 -22.02 5.37
CA PRO A 181 5.16 -22.93 4.69
C PRO A 181 5.83 -24.29 4.48
N GLY A 182 5.10 -25.39 4.79
CA GLY A 182 5.62 -26.74 4.76
C GLY A 182 6.04 -27.25 3.37
N ASN A 183 5.61 -26.54 2.33
CA ASN A 183 5.92 -26.89 0.93
C ASN A 183 6.78 -25.83 0.24
N ARG A 184 7.76 -25.26 0.94
CA ARG A 184 8.72 -24.35 0.31
C ARG A 184 9.60 -25.16 -0.64
N LYS A 185 9.22 -25.23 -1.94
CA LYS A 185 10.13 -25.68 -3.00
C LYS A 185 11.39 -24.83 -2.91
N LYS A 186 12.53 -25.48 -2.66
CA LYS A 186 13.84 -24.85 -2.86
C LYS A 186 13.99 -24.69 -4.38
N ASP A 187 13.74 -23.48 -4.88
CA ASP A 187 14.20 -23.06 -6.20
C ASP A 187 15.66 -22.65 -6.11
#